data_f921775458ee0000d716f24d9deaba36
#
_entry.id   f921775458ee0000d716f24d9deaba36
#
_cell.length_a   1.000
_cell.length_b   1.000
_cell.length_c   1.000
_cell.angle_alpha   90.00
_cell.angle_beta   90.00
_cell.angle_gamma   90.00
#
_symmetry.space_group_name_H-M   'P 1'
#
loop_
_entity.id
_entity.type
_entity.pdbx_description
1 polymer ?
#
loop_
_entity_poly.entity_id
_entity_poly.type
_entity_poly.pdbx_seq_one_letter_code
_entity_poly.pdbx_strand_id
1 'polypeptide(L)'
;MASIARTMRAVRPSALSQITKAAPRAYFARPAHRSLSTTPISLIRKYTKDHEWIDLSADNKTGVVGISEYAAEQLGDVVYVELPEEGTEVAQGDAIGAVESVKSAADINAPISCKVTQVNLGLEEKPSTINKVPEDDSHGGGWIAKVEVDEAGVKEFETLLSEEEYKAFTASEEH
;
A
#
# COMPACT_ATOMS: atom_id res chain seq x y z
N MET A 1 -5.84 1.28 90.16
CA MET A 1 -7.12 1.62 90.79
C MET A 1 -8.21 1.36 89.78
N ALA A 2 -8.95 0.35 90.01
CA ALA A 2 -10.40 0.21 90.12
C ALA A 2 -11.13 0.51 88.79
N SER A 3 -11.54 -0.51 88.03
CA SER A 3 -12.83 -1.20 88.18
C SER A 3 -14.00 -0.33 87.69
N ILE A 4 -14.83 -0.75 86.77
CA ILE A 4 -15.96 -1.68 86.96
C ILE A 4 -16.59 -1.98 85.59
N ALA A 5 -16.84 -3.25 85.33
CA ALA A 5 -17.72 -3.79 84.32
C ALA A 5 -19.19 -3.42 84.53
N ARG A 6 -19.94 -3.35 83.43
CA ARG A 6 -21.35 -3.74 83.49
C ARG A 6 -21.90 -4.21 82.17
N THR A 7 -22.21 -5.46 82.16
CA THR A 7 -23.01 -6.27 81.23
C THR A 7 -24.46 -5.71 81.14
N MET A 8 -25.04 -5.78 79.94
CA MET A 8 -26.47 -6.19 79.76
C MET A 8 -26.79 -6.21 78.29
N ARG A 9 -26.95 -7.33 77.69
CA ARG A 9 -28.17 -8.14 77.45
C ARG A 9 -28.82 -7.86 76.10
N ALA A 10 -28.85 -8.90 75.38
CA ALA A 10 -29.47 -9.07 74.08
C ALA A 10 -30.96 -8.76 74.05
N VAL A 11 -31.38 -8.18 72.93
CA VAL A 11 -32.74 -8.37 72.42
C VAL A 11 -32.65 -8.47 70.91
N ARG A 12 -32.98 -9.63 70.36
CA ARG A 12 -33.37 -9.78 68.98
C ARG A 12 -34.84 -9.42 68.82
N PRO A 13 -35.26 -8.78 67.77
CA PRO A 13 -36.35 -9.33 66.99
C PRO A 13 -36.17 -9.27 65.47
N SER A 14 -36.60 -10.32 64.85
CA SER A 14 -37.51 -10.44 63.73
C SER A 14 -37.00 -10.02 62.32
N ALA A 15 -36.86 -11.02 61.49
CA ALA A 15 -36.83 -11.01 60.08
C ALA A 15 -37.85 -10.05 59.44
N LEU A 16 -37.39 -9.11 58.66
CA LEU A 16 -38.17 -8.48 57.59
C LEU A 16 -37.52 -8.79 56.23
N SER A 17 -38.22 -9.63 55.51
CA SER A 17 -38.03 -9.95 54.15
C SER A 17 -37.92 -8.68 53.31
N GLN A 18 -36.72 -8.37 52.82
CA GLN A 18 -36.55 -7.33 51.80
C GLN A 18 -36.50 -7.99 50.44
N ILE A 19 -37.59 -7.82 49.71
CA ILE A 19 -37.71 -8.11 48.29
C ILE A 19 -36.77 -7.18 47.57
N THR A 20 -35.62 -7.67 47.19
CA THR A 20 -34.72 -6.96 46.25
C THR A 20 -35.33 -7.02 44.88
N LYS A 21 -35.89 -5.89 44.43
CA LYS A 21 -36.24 -5.67 43.03
C LYS A 21 -34.95 -5.77 42.19
N ALA A 22 -34.86 -6.81 41.39
CA ALA A 22 -33.83 -6.94 40.39
C ALA A 22 -33.96 -5.77 39.41
N ALA A 23 -32.94 -4.94 39.33
CA ALA A 23 -32.81 -3.92 38.29
C ALA A 23 -32.61 -4.60 36.90
N PRO A 24 -33.26 -4.13 35.86
CA PRO A 24 -33.04 -4.69 34.53
C PRO A 24 -31.59 -4.44 34.09
N ARG A 25 -30.90 -5.53 33.80
CA ARG A 25 -29.58 -5.53 33.18
C ARG A 25 -29.68 -4.78 31.85
N ALA A 26 -29.12 -3.58 31.79
CA ALA A 26 -28.93 -2.86 30.53
C ALA A 26 -28.03 -3.72 29.63
N TYR A 27 -28.61 -4.27 28.59
CA TYR A 27 -27.86 -4.84 27.46
C TYR A 27 -27.20 -3.66 26.77
N PHE A 28 -25.91 -3.43 27.04
CA PHE A 28 -25.08 -2.64 26.17
C PHE A 28 -24.96 -3.40 24.87
N ALA A 29 -25.75 -2.99 23.88
CA ALA A 29 -25.55 -3.41 22.49
C ALA A 29 -24.11 -3.01 22.09
N ARG A 30 -23.25 -3.99 21.90
CA ARG A 30 -21.93 -3.79 21.30
C ARG A 30 -22.16 -3.12 19.95
N PRO A 31 -21.49 -2.00 19.64
CA PRO A 31 -21.52 -1.47 18.28
C PRO A 31 -21.01 -2.56 17.36
N ALA A 32 -21.85 -2.95 16.41
CA ALA A 32 -21.42 -3.81 15.31
C ALA A 32 -20.29 -3.07 14.61
N HIS A 33 -19.06 -3.55 14.76
CA HIS A 33 -17.97 -3.14 13.90
C HIS A 33 -18.40 -3.50 12.49
N ARG A 34 -18.81 -2.49 11.71
CA ARG A 34 -18.89 -2.64 10.27
C ARG A 34 -17.47 -2.97 9.82
N SER A 35 -17.26 -4.24 9.52
CA SER A 35 -16.10 -4.68 8.75
C SER A 35 -16.16 -3.87 7.45
N LEU A 36 -15.23 -2.93 7.29
CA LEU A 36 -14.98 -2.34 5.99
C LEU A 36 -14.47 -3.50 5.15
N SER A 37 -15.37 -4.06 4.33
CA SER A 37 -14.98 -4.97 3.27
C SER A 37 -14.14 -4.14 2.31
N THR A 38 -12.83 -4.17 2.49
CA THR A 38 -11.91 -3.78 1.43
C THR A 38 -12.04 -4.86 0.36
N THR A 39 -12.93 -4.64 -0.59
CA THR A 39 -12.84 -5.33 -1.87
C THR A 39 -11.41 -5.13 -2.35
N PRO A 40 -10.64 -6.19 -2.68
CA PRO A 40 -9.34 -6.00 -3.29
C PRO A 40 -9.59 -5.18 -4.56
N ILE A 41 -9.00 -3.99 -4.63
CA ILE A 41 -8.98 -3.21 -5.86
C ILE A 41 -8.21 -4.10 -6.82
N SER A 42 -8.89 -4.65 -7.82
CA SER A 42 -8.23 -5.42 -8.87
C SER A 42 -7.43 -4.40 -9.69
N LEU A 43 -6.14 -4.36 -9.45
CA LEU A 43 -5.20 -3.62 -10.28
C LEU A 43 -4.97 -4.42 -11.57
N ILE A 44 -4.90 -3.72 -12.69
CA ILE A 44 -4.56 -4.32 -13.97
C ILE A 44 -3.15 -3.86 -14.30
N ARG A 45 -2.20 -4.78 -14.32
CA ARG A 45 -0.81 -4.51 -14.68
C ARG A 45 -0.59 -4.63 -16.16
N LYS A 46 0.13 -3.65 -16.71
CA LYS A 46 0.66 -3.66 -18.07
C LYS A 46 2.08 -3.13 -18.10
N TYR A 47 2.77 -3.42 -19.21
CA TYR A 47 4.20 -3.17 -19.39
C TYR A 47 4.48 -2.37 -20.64
N THR A 48 5.53 -1.56 -20.59
CA THR A 48 6.13 -0.94 -21.78
C THR A 48 7.15 -1.88 -22.42
N LYS A 49 7.63 -1.51 -23.62
CA LYS A 49 8.76 -2.18 -24.25
C LYS A 49 10.11 -1.75 -23.67
N ASP A 50 10.13 -0.64 -22.94
CA ASP A 50 11.30 -0.11 -22.23
C ASP A 50 11.40 -0.65 -20.80
N HIS A 51 10.53 -1.65 -20.47
CA HIS A 51 10.53 -2.46 -19.24
C HIS A 51 10.01 -1.75 -17.98
N GLU A 52 9.23 -0.69 -18.11
CA GLU A 52 8.43 -0.18 -16.99
C GLU A 52 7.10 -0.94 -16.90
N TRP A 53 6.54 -0.98 -15.70
CA TRP A 53 5.18 -1.47 -15.47
C TRP A 53 4.32 -0.38 -14.86
N ILE A 54 3.03 -0.50 -15.09
CA ILE A 54 2.00 0.31 -14.43
C ILE A 54 0.84 -0.58 -13.98
N ASP A 55 0.46 -0.44 -12.72
CA ASP A 55 -0.77 -0.97 -12.14
C ASP A 55 -1.83 0.11 -12.16
N LEU A 56 -2.90 -0.08 -12.92
CA LEU A 56 -4.00 0.87 -12.99
C LEU A 56 -5.15 0.41 -12.10
N SER A 57 -5.71 1.35 -11.32
CA SER A 57 -6.88 1.10 -10.49
C SER A 57 -8.13 0.83 -11.32
N ALA A 58 -9.10 0.11 -10.77
CA ALA A 58 -10.32 -0.27 -11.48
C ALA A 58 -11.19 0.92 -11.93
N ASP A 59 -11.01 2.09 -11.32
CA ASP A 59 -11.67 3.35 -11.71
C ASP A 59 -10.89 4.14 -12.76
N ASN A 60 -9.73 3.65 -13.19
CA ASN A 60 -8.82 4.24 -14.17
C ASN A 60 -8.32 5.66 -13.80
N LYS A 61 -8.32 6.01 -12.52
CA LYS A 61 -7.94 7.35 -12.07
C LYS A 61 -6.57 7.43 -11.45
N THR A 62 -6.10 6.33 -10.88
CA THR A 62 -4.82 6.27 -10.19
C THR A 62 -4.03 5.05 -10.63
N GLY A 63 -2.71 5.17 -10.62
CA GLY A 63 -1.81 4.07 -10.94
C GLY A 63 -0.57 4.07 -10.07
N VAL A 64 0.16 2.97 -10.14
CA VAL A 64 1.47 2.80 -9.53
C VAL A 64 2.44 2.39 -10.62
N VAL A 65 3.60 3.04 -10.67
CA VAL A 65 4.61 2.85 -11.71
C VAL A 65 5.90 2.31 -11.09
N GLY A 66 6.56 1.40 -11.80
CA GLY A 66 7.87 0.88 -11.44
C GLY A 66 8.58 0.26 -12.64
N ILE A 67 9.73 -0.35 -12.40
CA ILE A 67 10.47 -1.11 -13.40
C ILE A 67 10.24 -2.61 -13.23
N SER A 68 10.29 -3.36 -14.31
CA SER A 68 10.06 -4.80 -14.29
C SER A 68 11.19 -5.58 -13.62
N GLU A 69 10.90 -6.82 -13.22
CA GLU A 69 11.90 -7.75 -12.73
C GLU A 69 13.03 -7.96 -13.76
N TYR A 70 12.66 -8.09 -15.02
CA TYR A 70 13.62 -8.19 -16.13
C TYR A 70 14.58 -7.00 -16.18
N ALA A 71 14.08 -5.76 -16.11
CA ALA A 71 14.94 -4.57 -16.08
C ALA A 71 15.86 -4.54 -14.85
N ALA A 72 15.33 -4.87 -13.67
CA ALA A 72 16.10 -4.91 -12.43
C ALA A 72 17.24 -5.96 -12.50
N GLU A 73 16.99 -7.11 -13.10
CA GLU A 73 18.02 -8.15 -13.34
C GLU A 73 19.09 -7.69 -14.34
N GLN A 74 18.65 -7.05 -15.43
CA GLN A 74 19.58 -6.51 -16.46
C GLN A 74 20.47 -5.40 -15.89
N LEU A 75 19.94 -4.54 -15.02
CA LEU A 75 20.71 -3.50 -14.35
C LEU A 75 21.74 -4.09 -13.37
N GLY A 76 21.43 -5.17 -12.69
CA GLY A 76 22.24 -5.71 -11.59
C GLY A 76 22.12 -4.85 -10.32
N ASP A 77 23.15 -4.82 -9.48
CA ASP A 77 23.10 -4.18 -8.16
C ASP A 77 22.83 -2.67 -8.25
N VAL A 78 21.61 -2.26 -7.91
CA VAL A 78 21.18 -0.86 -7.89
C VAL A 78 21.79 -0.14 -6.70
N VAL A 79 22.40 1.01 -6.96
CA VAL A 79 23.10 1.83 -5.96
C VAL A 79 22.49 3.20 -5.77
N TYR A 80 21.73 3.70 -6.74
CA TYR A 80 21.06 5.00 -6.67
C TYR A 80 19.76 4.99 -7.49
N VAL A 81 18.77 5.74 -7.01
CA VAL A 81 17.51 5.95 -7.71
C VAL A 81 17.20 7.44 -7.68
N GLU A 82 17.02 8.03 -8.86
CA GLU A 82 16.48 9.36 -9.01
C GLU A 82 14.97 9.28 -9.16
N LEU A 83 14.26 9.87 -8.21
CA LEU A 83 12.79 9.85 -8.18
C LEU A 83 12.23 11.10 -8.86
N PRO A 84 11.01 11.01 -9.45
CA PRO A 84 10.34 12.17 -10.03
C PRO A 84 9.93 13.17 -8.95
N GLU A 85 9.69 14.42 -9.37
CA GLU A 85 9.09 15.43 -8.48
C GLU A 85 7.58 15.25 -8.37
N GLU A 86 7.07 15.29 -7.14
CA GLU A 86 5.62 15.25 -6.91
C GLU A 86 4.93 16.48 -7.52
N GLY A 87 3.78 16.26 -8.13
CA GLY A 87 3.00 17.30 -8.81
C GLY A 87 3.36 17.51 -10.29
N THR A 88 4.42 16.86 -10.79
CA THR A 88 4.83 16.97 -12.19
C THR A 88 3.86 16.23 -13.11
N GLU A 89 3.47 16.88 -14.20
CA GLU A 89 2.72 16.28 -15.30
C GLU A 89 3.69 15.82 -16.38
N VAL A 90 3.55 14.59 -16.84
CA VAL A 90 4.44 13.94 -17.82
C VAL A 90 3.62 13.30 -18.94
N ALA A 91 4.17 13.28 -20.14
CA ALA A 91 3.62 12.55 -21.27
C ALA A 91 4.19 11.13 -21.31
N GLN A 92 3.49 10.24 -22.04
CA GLN A 92 4.01 8.90 -22.32
C GLN A 92 5.41 8.96 -22.95
N GLY A 93 6.36 8.23 -22.39
CA GLY A 93 7.75 8.17 -22.86
C GLY A 93 8.68 9.28 -22.33
N ASP A 94 8.16 10.24 -21.56
CA ASP A 94 9.02 11.22 -20.89
C ASP A 94 9.81 10.54 -19.75
N ALA A 95 11.08 10.89 -19.59
CA ALA A 95 11.88 10.43 -18.47
C ALA A 95 11.34 11.04 -17.15
N ILE A 96 10.98 10.17 -16.22
CA ILE A 96 10.47 10.55 -14.88
C ILE A 96 11.49 10.34 -13.77
N GLY A 97 12.59 9.68 -14.05
CA GLY A 97 13.65 9.39 -13.10
C GLY A 97 14.72 8.53 -13.72
N ALA A 98 15.63 8.04 -12.89
CA ALA A 98 16.71 7.16 -13.35
C ALA A 98 17.08 6.13 -12.27
N VAL A 99 17.58 4.99 -12.69
CA VAL A 99 18.17 3.96 -11.84
C VAL A 99 19.62 3.78 -12.20
N GLU A 100 20.51 3.91 -11.22
CA GLU A 100 21.93 3.67 -11.40
C GLU A 100 22.34 2.38 -10.68
N SER A 101 23.07 1.56 -11.39
CA SER A 101 23.69 0.34 -10.87
C SER A 101 25.21 0.44 -10.89
N VAL A 102 25.88 -0.55 -10.32
CA VAL A 102 27.35 -0.65 -10.35
C VAL A 102 27.88 -0.68 -11.79
N LYS A 103 27.12 -1.18 -12.77
CA LYS A 103 27.56 -1.39 -14.15
C LYS A 103 26.94 -0.45 -15.18
N SER A 104 25.78 0.15 -14.91
CA SER A 104 25.05 0.98 -15.87
C SER A 104 24.05 1.93 -15.19
N ALA A 105 23.58 2.91 -15.97
CA ALA A 105 22.45 3.77 -15.62
C ALA A 105 21.37 3.66 -16.70
N ALA A 106 20.11 3.70 -16.32
CA ALA A 106 18.97 3.69 -17.22
C ALA A 106 17.93 4.71 -16.75
N ASP A 107 17.34 5.42 -17.70
CA ASP A 107 16.20 6.29 -17.45
C ASP A 107 14.95 5.45 -17.17
N ILE A 108 14.06 5.99 -16.33
CA ILE A 108 12.72 5.46 -16.11
C ILE A 108 11.76 6.34 -16.88
N ASN A 109 11.04 5.78 -17.83
CA ASN A 109 10.09 6.53 -18.63
C ASN A 109 8.66 6.38 -18.11
N ALA A 110 7.84 7.41 -18.32
CA ALA A 110 6.43 7.36 -18.02
C ALA A 110 5.70 6.36 -18.92
N PRO A 111 5.07 5.31 -18.39
CA PRO A 111 4.35 4.33 -19.21
C PRO A 111 3.16 4.93 -19.97
N ILE A 112 2.55 5.94 -19.38
CA ILE A 112 1.41 6.70 -19.90
C ILE A 112 1.50 8.15 -19.47
N SER A 113 0.74 9.02 -20.12
CA SER A 113 0.55 10.40 -19.68
C SER A 113 -0.16 10.43 -18.32
N CYS A 114 0.44 11.11 -17.35
CA CYS A 114 -0.05 11.12 -15.98
C CYS A 114 0.54 12.28 -15.16
N LYS A 115 0.02 12.44 -13.95
CA LYS A 115 0.55 13.38 -12.96
C LYS A 115 1.10 12.62 -11.76
N VAL A 116 2.34 12.88 -11.38
CA VAL A 116 2.99 12.28 -10.20
C VAL A 116 2.33 12.83 -8.93
N THR A 117 1.81 11.95 -8.09
CA THR A 117 1.14 12.33 -6.83
C THR A 117 1.93 11.97 -5.59
N GLN A 118 2.73 10.90 -5.65
CA GLN A 118 3.55 10.43 -4.55
C GLN A 118 4.77 9.68 -5.11
N VAL A 119 5.91 9.79 -4.42
CA VAL A 119 7.13 9.05 -4.75
C VAL A 119 7.54 8.12 -3.61
N ASN A 120 8.30 7.09 -3.93
CA ASN A 120 8.78 6.12 -2.95
C ASN A 120 10.14 6.54 -2.37
N LEU A 121 10.13 7.44 -1.41
CA LEU A 121 11.36 7.93 -0.75
C LEU A 121 12.19 6.81 -0.09
N GLY A 122 11.59 5.65 0.19
CA GLY A 122 12.31 4.50 0.72
C GLY A 122 13.39 3.96 -0.24
N LEU A 123 13.29 4.24 -1.53
CA LEU A 123 14.29 3.87 -2.53
C LEU A 123 15.55 4.73 -2.48
N GLU A 124 15.46 6.00 -2.05
CA GLU A 124 16.63 6.85 -1.83
C GLU A 124 17.47 6.32 -0.66
N GLU A 125 16.79 5.86 0.40
CA GLU A 125 17.47 5.27 1.57
C GLU A 125 18.01 3.87 1.27
N LYS A 126 17.29 3.09 0.46
CA LYS A 126 17.61 1.69 0.18
C LYS A 126 17.34 1.31 -1.28
N PRO A 127 18.21 1.75 -2.21
CA PRO A 127 18.04 1.48 -3.65
C PRO A 127 17.96 -0.01 -4.00
N SER A 128 18.66 -0.85 -3.24
CA SER A 128 18.66 -2.31 -3.42
C SER A 128 17.29 -3.00 -3.21
N THR A 129 16.27 -2.24 -2.80
CA THR A 129 14.88 -2.74 -2.75
C THR A 129 14.39 -3.11 -4.15
N ILE A 130 14.78 -2.34 -5.17
CA ILE A 130 14.47 -2.62 -6.58
C ILE A 130 14.96 -4.02 -6.99
N ASN A 131 16.15 -4.44 -6.56
CA ASN A 131 16.66 -5.77 -6.90
C ASN A 131 15.90 -6.92 -6.21
N LYS A 132 15.15 -6.64 -5.16
CA LYS A 132 14.49 -7.68 -4.36
C LYS A 132 13.03 -7.85 -4.70
N VAL A 133 12.34 -6.74 -4.89
CA VAL A 133 10.88 -6.67 -5.05
C VAL A 133 10.50 -5.54 -6.02
N PRO A 134 11.01 -5.55 -7.27
CA PRO A 134 10.82 -4.44 -8.23
C PRO A 134 9.34 -4.23 -8.59
N GLU A 135 8.57 -5.28 -8.59
CA GLU A 135 7.16 -5.28 -9.00
C GLU A 135 6.18 -5.32 -7.82
N ASP A 136 6.65 -5.02 -6.61
CA ASP A 136 5.81 -4.90 -5.42
C ASP A 136 5.33 -3.45 -5.25
N ASP A 137 4.02 -3.22 -5.38
CA ASP A 137 3.33 -1.93 -5.23
C ASP A 137 2.98 -1.60 -3.77
N SER A 138 3.30 -2.50 -2.84
CA SER A 138 3.02 -2.36 -1.41
C SER A 138 3.99 -1.40 -0.72
N HIS A 139 3.67 -1.09 0.54
CA HIS A 139 4.57 -0.33 1.40
C HIS A 139 5.87 -1.11 1.65
N GLY A 140 6.98 -0.57 1.17
CA GLY A 140 8.30 -1.20 1.23
C GLY A 140 8.67 -1.99 -0.02
N GLY A 141 7.84 -1.95 -1.06
CA GLY A 141 8.12 -2.48 -2.39
C GLY A 141 9.01 -1.61 -3.26
N GLY A 142 9.29 -2.05 -4.47
CA GLY A 142 10.18 -1.41 -5.44
C GLY A 142 9.49 -0.41 -6.38
N TRP A 143 8.22 -0.07 -6.13
CA TRP A 143 7.51 0.92 -6.94
C TRP A 143 8.20 2.30 -6.89
N ILE A 144 8.14 3.05 -7.98
CA ILE A 144 8.82 4.35 -8.14
C ILE A 144 7.89 5.50 -7.77
N ALA A 145 6.71 5.56 -8.40
CA ALA A 145 5.76 6.65 -8.23
C ALA A 145 4.31 6.16 -8.23
N LYS A 146 3.45 6.90 -7.52
CA LYS A 146 2.00 6.83 -7.68
C LYS A 146 1.56 8.02 -8.51
N VAL A 147 0.63 7.77 -9.40
CA VAL A 147 0.21 8.74 -10.39
C VAL A 147 -1.31 8.88 -10.45
N GLU A 148 -1.75 10.07 -10.84
CA GLU A 148 -3.12 10.34 -11.25
C GLU A 148 -3.18 10.31 -12.78
N VAL A 149 -4.18 9.64 -13.33
CA VAL A 149 -4.30 9.34 -14.75
C VAL A 149 -5.53 10.06 -15.32
N ASP A 150 -5.35 10.69 -16.45
CA ASP A 150 -6.42 11.35 -17.22
C ASP A 150 -6.95 10.47 -18.36
N GLU A 151 -7.88 11.01 -19.16
CA GLU A 151 -8.46 10.27 -20.29
C GLU A 151 -7.43 9.93 -21.38
N ALA A 152 -6.37 10.72 -21.53
CA ALA A 152 -5.30 10.45 -22.49
C ALA A 152 -4.47 9.26 -22.03
N GLY A 153 -4.05 9.27 -20.78
CA GLY A 153 -3.30 8.16 -20.17
C GLY A 153 -4.07 6.83 -20.19
N VAL A 154 -5.40 6.86 -19.99
CA VAL A 154 -6.24 5.64 -20.10
C VAL A 154 -6.19 5.05 -21.50
N LYS A 155 -6.22 5.86 -22.54
CA LYS A 155 -6.13 5.40 -23.95
C LYS A 155 -4.75 4.81 -24.25
N GLU A 156 -3.70 5.45 -23.75
CA GLU A 156 -2.32 4.97 -23.88
C GLU A 156 -2.12 3.65 -23.15
N PHE A 157 -2.72 3.49 -21.97
CA PHE A 157 -2.70 2.23 -21.21
C PHE A 157 -3.25 1.05 -22.02
N GLU A 158 -4.25 1.26 -22.88
CA GLU A 158 -4.78 0.20 -23.74
C GLU A 158 -3.75 -0.33 -24.72
N THR A 159 -2.77 0.49 -25.11
CA THR A 159 -1.71 0.14 -26.08
C THR A 159 -0.53 -0.60 -25.46
N LEU A 160 -0.43 -0.64 -24.14
CA LEU A 160 0.64 -1.32 -23.42
C LEU A 160 0.47 -2.84 -23.47
N LEU A 161 1.59 -3.54 -23.29
CA LEU A 161 1.66 -5.00 -23.29
C LEU A 161 0.98 -5.58 -22.03
N SER A 162 0.18 -6.62 -22.21
CA SER A 162 -0.24 -7.47 -21.11
C SER A 162 0.94 -8.25 -20.54
N GLU A 163 0.79 -8.84 -19.36
CA GLU A 163 1.83 -9.66 -18.74
C GLU A 163 2.28 -10.82 -19.65
N GLU A 164 1.33 -11.47 -20.36
CA GLU A 164 1.63 -12.57 -21.28
C GLU A 164 2.43 -12.10 -22.50
N GLU A 165 2.02 -10.96 -23.09
CA GLU A 165 2.72 -10.36 -24.23
C GLU A 165 4.11 -9.87 -23.84
N TYR A 166 4.24 -9.29 -22.62
CA TYR A 166 5.53 -8.83 -22.12
C TYR A 166 6.50 -10.01 -21.87
N LYS A 167 6.04 -11.12 -21.29
CA LYS A 167 6.85 -12.33 -21.14
C LYS A 167 7.34 -12.91 -22.49
N ALA A 168 6.47 -12.87 -23.50
CA ALA A 168 6.86 -13.29 -24.85
C ALA A 168 7.89 -12.33 -25.48
N PHE A 169 7.74 -11.04 -25.21
CA PHE A 169 8.66 -9.99 -25.67
C PHE A 169 10.06 -10.16 -25.07
N THR A 170 10.17 -10.24 -23.73
CA THR A 170 11.47 -10.42 -23.04
C THR A 170 12.15 -11.74 -23.42
N ALA A 171 11.40 -12.83 -23.57
CA ALA A 171 11.96 -14.10 -24.06
C ALA A 171 12.56 -14.00 -25.47
N SER A 172 12.14 -13.05 -26.30
CA SER A 172 12.69 -12.80 -27.62
C SER A 172 13.96 -11.95 -27.59
N GLU A 173 14.20 -11.18 -26.53
CA GLU A 173 15.40 -10.35 -26.37
C GLU A 173 16.61 -11.12 -25.84
N GLU A 174 16.37 -12.25 -25.18
CA GLU A 174 17.44 -13.12 -24.65
C GLU A 174 18.15 -13.96 -25.76
N HIS A 175 17.72 -13.88 -27.02
CA HIS A 175 18.27 -14.60 -28.16
C HIS A 175 19.00 -13.64 -29.11
#